data_ff2eb67892afc5c3bb53ce749be71388
#
_entry.id   ff2eb67892afc5c3bb53ce749be71388
#
_cell.length_a   1.000
_cell.length_b   1.000
_cell.length_c   1.000
_cell.angle_alpha   90.00
_cell.angle_beta   90.00
_cell.angle_gamma   90.00
#
_symmetry.space_group_name_H-M   'P 1'
#
loop_
_entity.id
_entity.type
_entity.pdbx_description
1 polymer ?
#
loop_
_entity_poly.entity_id
_entity_poly.type
_entity_poly.pdbx_seq_one_letter_code
_entity_poly.pdbx_strand_id
1 'polypeptide(L)'
;MWITNGPNADVLVVYAKTDPEAGPRGITTFLIEKDFKGFSTSQKLDKLGMRGSNTCELVFEDCEVPEENVMAGVGAGVNVLMSGLDYERAVLSGGPLGIMQACMDVVLPYIHEREQFGKPIGEFQLMQGKIADMYTIMNAARAYVYTVAKACDRGQTTRKDAAGAILYSAEKATWMALEAIQ
;
A
#
# COMPACT_ATOMS: atom_id res chain seq x y z
N MET A 1 -12.65 -8.55 8.25
CA MET A 1 -13.45 -7.39 7.79
C MET A 1 -12.59 -6.56 6.85
N TRP A 2 -13.12 -6.04 5.73
CA TRP A 2 -12.46 -5.22 4.71
C TRP A 2 -11.19 -5.83 4.07
N ILE A 3 -11.28 -7.08 3.66
CA ILE A 3 -10.14 -7.78 3.05
C ILE A 3 -10.12 -7.52 1.55
N THR A 4 -9.10 -6.80 1.10
CA THR A 4 -8.83 -6.56 -0.33
C THR A 4 -8.47 -7.89 -1.00
N ASN A 5 -9.04 -8.12 -2.18
CA ASN A 5 -8.92 -9.35 -2.95
C ASN A 5 -9.49 -10.61 -2.28
N GLY A 6 -10.12 -10.51 -1.09
CA GLY A 6 -10.73 -11.65 -0.42
C GLY A 6 -11.62 -12.51 -1.32
N PRO A 7 -12.52 -11.92 -2.14
CA PRO A 7 -13.39 -12.70 -3.04
C PRO A 7 -12.64 -13.40 -4.19
N ASN A 8 -11.43 -13.01 -4.48
CA ASN A 8 -10.66 -13.46 -5.66
C ASN A 8 -9.44 -14.29 -5.30
N ALA A 9 -9.05 -14.31 -4.03
CA ALA A 9 -7.86 -15.02 -3.59
C ALA A 9 -8.07 -16.54 -3.59
N ASP A 10 -7.11 -17.27 -4.12
CA ASP A 10 -7.10 -18.74 -4.03
C ASP A 10 -6.46 -19.20 -2.71
N VAL A 11 -5.52 -18.41 -2.17
CA VAL A 11 -4.85 -18.66 -0.89
C VAL A 11 -4.77 -17.36 -0.11
N LEU A 12 -5.03 -17.45 1.20
CA LEU A 12 -5.00 -16.32 2.12
C LEU A 12 -4.03 -16.60 3.27
N VAL A 13 -3.27 -15.61 3.67
CA VAL A 13 -2.48 -15.62 4.91
C VAL A 13 -3.33 -15.04 6.02
N VAL A 14 -3.73 -15.87 6.97
CA VAL A 14 -4.66 -15.51 8.04
C VAL A 14 -3.97 -15.58 9.40
N TYR A 15 -4.07 -14.51 10.15
CA TYR A 15 -3.57 -14.43 11.54
C TYR A 15 -4.75 -14.61 12.49
N ALA A 16 -4.69 -15.63 13.35
CA ALA A 16 -5.74 -15.91 14.31
C ALA A 16 -5.17 -16.13 15.71
N LYS A 17 -5.97 -15.78 16.73
CA LYS A 17 -5.63 -16.05 18.12
C LYS A 17 -5.90 -17.52 18.44
N THR A 18 -4.85 -18.27 18.72
CA THR A 18 -4.91 -19.67 19.16
C THR A 18 -4.79 -19.80 20.67
N ASP A 19 -4.22 -18.81 21.36
CA ASP A 19 -4.18 -18.68 22.81
C ASP A 19 -4.51 -17.21 23.21
N PRO A 20 -5.75 -16.94 23.67
CA PRO A 20 -6.17 -15.59 24.05
C PRO A 20 -5.33 -14.96 25.18
N GLU A 21 -4.80 -15.79 26.10
CA GLU A 21 -4.08 -15.31 27.29
C GLU A 21 -2.59 -15.04 27.03
N ALA A 22 -2.02 -15.62 25.97
CA ALA A 22 -0.59 -15.50 25.67
C ALA A 22 -0.18 -14.19 24.96
N GLY A 23 -1.11 -13.23 24.79
CA GLY A 23 -0.83 -11.96 24.14
C GLY A 23 -0.31 -12.14 22.70
N PRO A 24 0.83 -11.50 22.33
CA PRO A 24 1.39 -11.63 20.98
C PRO A 24 1.84 -13.06 20.62
N ARG A 25 2.24 -13.86 21.61
CA ARG A 25 2.64 -15.25 21.43
C ARG A 25 1.46 -16.22 21.24
N GLY A 26 0.25 -15.72 21.45
CA GLY A 26 -0.99 -16.47 21.20
C GLY A 26 -1.52 -16.32 19.78
N ILE A 27 -0.79 -15.70 18.87
CA ILE A 27 -1.19 -15.50 17.47
C ILE A 27 -0.46 -16.51 16.59
N THR A 28 -1.22 -17.24 15.78
CA THR A 28 -0.70 -18.20 14.81
C THR A 28 -1.08 -17.75 13.40
N THR A 29 -0.24 -18.05 12.43
CA THR A 29 -0.49 -17.76 11.02
C THR A 29 -0.85 -19.02 10.26
N PHE A 30 -1.90 -18.95 9.47
CA PHE A 30 -2.44 -20.04 8.67
C PHE A 30 -2.47 -19.67 7.19
N LEU A 31 -2.15 -20.64 6.32
CA LEU A 31 -2.46 -20.59 4.90
C LEU A 31 -3.86 -21.18 4.71
N ILE A 32 -4.81 -20.35 4.34
CA ILE A 32 -6.20 -20.78 4.08
C ILE A 32 -6.42 -20.85 2.59
N GLU A 33 -6.77 -22.02 2.09
CA GLU A 33 -7.17 -22.22 0.70
C GLU A 33 -8.67 -21.95 0.56
N LYS A 34 -9.07 -21.37 -0.58
CA LYS A 34 -10.46 -20.94 -0.79
C LYS A 34 -11.50 -22.07 -0.66
N ASP A 35 -11.08 -23.30 -0.94
CA ASP A 35 -11.96 -24.47 -0.95
C ASP A 35 -12.02 -25.22 0.41
N PHE A 36 -11.37 -24.68 1.44
CA PHE A 36 -11.46 -25.27 2.78
C PHE A 36 -12.89 -25.23 3.31
N LYS A 37 -13.35 -26.39 3.81
CA LYS A 37 -14.66 -26.49 4.43
C LYS A 37 -14.76 -25.54 5.62
N GLY A 38 -15.84 -24.75 5.66
CA GLY A 38 -16.06 -23.77 6.72
C GLY A 38 -15.42 -22.40 6.45
N PHE A 39 -14.71 -22.24 5.34
CA PHE A 39 -14.29 -20.91 4.86
C PHE A 39 -15.25 -20.38 3.80
N SER A 40 -15.61 -19.11 3.90
CA SER A 40 -16.40 -18.39 2.89
C SER A 40 -16.09 -16.91 2.91
N THR A 41 -16.58 -16.19 1.90
CA THR A 41 -16.53 -14.72 1.86
C THR A 41 -17.94 -14.16 1.88
N SER A 42 -18.10 -13.02 2.55
CA SER A 42 -19.37 -12.26 2.52
C SER A 42 -19.53 -11.54 1.18
N GLN A 43 -20.64 -10.82 1.03
CA GLN A 43 -20.86 -10.00 -0.15
C GLN A 43 -19.71 -9.02 -0.42
N LYS A 44 -19.43 -8.77 -1.70
CA LYS A 44 -18.52 -7.73 -2.15
C LYS A 44 -19.01 -6.34 -1.70
N LEU A 45 -18.12 -5.57 -1.08
CA LEU A 45 -18.42 -4.21 -0.63
C LEU A 45 -18.41 -3.22 -1.81
N ASP A 46 -19.38 -2.31 -1.82
CA ASP A 46 -19.39 -1.15 -2.72
C ASP A 46 -18.57 -0.01 -2.08
N LYS A 47 -17.44 0.34 -2.69
CA LYS A 47 -16.47 1.29 -2.13
C LYS A 47 -16.57 2.65 -2.80
N LEU A 48 -16.27 3.71 -2.05
CA LEU A 48 -16.21 5.08 -2.59
C LEU A 48 -15.07 5.23 -3.63
N GLY A 49 -13.93 4.61 -3.41
CA GLY A 49 -12.78 4.59 -4.32
C GLY A 49 -12.15 3.20 -4.44
N MET A 50 -11.07 3.08 -5.19
CA MET A 50 -10.35 1.82 -5.45
C MET A 50 -11.29 0.70 -5.95
N ARG A 51 -12.25 1.05 -6.79
CA ARG A 51 -13.32 0.14 -7.26
C ARG A 51 -12.82 -0.95 -8.22
N GLY A 52 -11.60 -0.82 -8.71
CA GLY A 52 -10.93 -1.83 -9.53
C GLY A 52 -10.51 -3.08 -8.76
N SER A 53 -10.45 -3.04 -7.42
CA SER A 53 -10.21 -4.20 -6.57
C SER A 53 -11.46 -4.56 -5.77
N ASN A 54 -11.65 -5.86 -5.49
CA ASN A 54 -12.76 -6.34 -4.68
C ASN A 54 -12.36 -6.37 -3.20
N THR A 55 -13.33 -6.09 -2.32
CA THR A 55 -13.14 -6.11 -0.87
C THR A 55 -14.35 -6.79 -0.23
N CYS A 56 -14.12 -7.68 0.72
CA CYS A 56 -15.17 -8.38 1.45
C CYS A 56 -14.76 -8.67 2.90
N GLU A 57 -15.63 -9.31 3.63
CA GLU A 57 -15.30 -9.99 4.89
C GLU A 57 -14.94 -11.44 4.60
N LEU A 58 -14.01 -11.99 5.36
CA LEU A 58 -13.76 -13.43 5.42
C LEU A 58 -14.57 -14.01 6.58
N VAL A 59 -15.20 -15.13 6.34
CA VAL A 59 -16.05 -15.83 7.32
C VAL A 59 -15.49 -17.22 7.55
N PHE A 60 -15.29 -17.60 8.79
CA PHE A 60 -14.78 -18.89 9.22
C PHE A 60 -15.78 -19.51 10.20
N GLU A 61 -16.37 -20.65 9.83
CA GLU A 61 -17.33 -21.40 10.63
C GLU A 61 -16.87 -22.87 10.69
N ASP A 62 -16.32 -23.25 11.83
CA ASP A 62 -15.72 -24.59 12.02
C ASP A 62 -14.74 -24.97 10.89
N CYS A 63 -13.92 -24.02 10.46
CA CYS A 63 -12.96 -24.22 9.39
C CYS A 63 -11.78 -25.05 9.88
N GLU A 64 -11.67 -26.27 9.37
CA GLU A 64 -10.57 -27.17 9.68
C GLU A 64 -9.38 -26.84 8.76
N VAL A 65 -8.21 -26.58 9.38
CA VAL A 65 -6.97 -26.25 8.67
C VAL A 65 -5.92 -27.31 8.95
N PRO A 66 -5.36 -27.97 7.92
CA PRO A 66 -4.29 -28.95 8.09
C PRO A 66 -3.06 -28.37 8.81
N GLU A 67 -2.35 -29.21 9.57
CA GLU A 67 -1.16 -28.77 10.32
C GLU A 67 -0.05 -28.23 9.42
N GLU A 68 0.11 -28.79 8.22
CA GLU A 68 1.07 -28.31 7.21
C GLU A 68 0.79 -26.88 6.70
N ASN A 69 -0.43 -26.36 6.91
CA ASN A 69 -0.81 -24.99 6.56
C ASN A 69 -0.52 -24.00 7.71
N VAL A 70 0.07 -24.44 8.82
CA VAL A 70 0.55 -23.57 9.89
C VAL A 70 1.93 -23.03 9.56
N MET A 71 2.05 -21.71 9.42
CA MET A 71 3.32 -21.05 9.10
C MET A 71 4.18 -20.85 10.35
N ALA A 72 5.44 -21.29 10.29
CA ALA A 72 6.46 -21.08 11.34
C ALA A 72 6.11 -21.66 12.73
N GLY A 73 5.02 -22.44 12.84
CA GLY A 73 4.56 -23.07 14.07
C GLY A 73 3.54 -22.24 14.88
N VAL A 74 2.91 -22.91 15.82
CA VAL A 74 1.89 -22.30 16.69
C VAL A 74 2.49 -21.19 17.54
N GLY A 75 1.82 -20.05 17.62
CA GLY A 75 2.26 -18.89 18.41
C GLY A 75 3.33 -18.01 17.73
N ALA A 76 3.78 -18.37 16.52
CA ALA A 76 4.80 -17.62 15.78
C ALA A 76 4.23 -16.52 14.85
N GLY A 77 2.93 -16.28 14.87
CA GLY A 77 2.25 -15.41 13.91
C GLY A 77 2.77 -13.98 13.86
N VAL A 78 3.12 -13.39 15.01
CA VAL A 78 3.70 -12.04 15.04
C VAL A 78 5.07 -12.00 14.36
N ASN A 79 5.89 -13.05 14.50
CA ASN A 79 7.18 -13.12 13.83
C ASN A 79 7.02 -13.20 12.30
N VAL A 80 6.05 -13.99 11.82
CA VAL A 80 5.70 -14.06 10.39
C VAL A 80 5.29 -12.69 9.88
N LEU A 81 4.38 -11.99 10.57
CA LEU A 81 3.94 -10.65 10.20
C LEU A 81 5.11 -9.67 10.13
N MET A 82 5.92 -9.62 11.17
CA MET A 82 7.00 -8.62 11.30
C MET A 82 8.12 -8.85 10.28
N SER A 83 8.36 -10.08 9.85
CA SER A 83 9.40 -10.40 8.86
C SER A 83 9.12 -9.80 7.49
N GLY A 84 7.85 -9.63 7.11
CA GLY A 84 7.45 -9.06 5.82
C GLY A 84 7.33 -7.54 5.80
N LEU A 85 7.01 -6.91 6.94
CA LEU A 85 6.60 -5.51 7.00
C LEU A 85 7.65 -4.50 6.49
N ASP A 86 8.92 -4.75 6.67
CA ASP A 86 9.97 -3.82 6.26
C ASP A 86 10.10 -3.80 4.74
N TYR A 87 10.05 -4.98 4.10
CA TYR A 87 10.01 -5.10 2.64
C TYR A 87 8.70 -4.58 2.05
N GLU A 88 7.57 -4.91 2.68
CA GLU A 88 6.26 -4.41 2.27
C GLU A 88 6.23 -2.88 2.21
N ARG A 89 6.68 -2.19 3.27
CA ARG A 89 6.74 -0.74 3.32
C ARG A 89 7.64 -0.14 2.24
N ALA A 90 8.81 -0.73 2.03
CA ALA A 90 9.74 -0.29 1.00
C ALA A 90 9.13 -0.44 -0.41
N VAL A 91 8.57 -1.59 -0.73
CA VAL A 91 7.94 -1.88 -2.04
C VAL A 91 6.69 -1.01 -2.26
N LEU A 92 5.83 -0.89 -1.22
CA LEU A 92 4.60 -0.12 -1.29
C LEU A 92 4.85 1.38 -1.56
N SER A 93 6.01 1.91 -1.14
CA SER A 93 6.39 3.31 -1.39
C SER A 93 6.51 3.67 -2.89
N GLY A 94 6.65 2.69 -3.76
CA GLY A 94 6.64 2.87 -5.21
C GLY A 94 5.29 3.32 -5.77
N GLY A 95 4.17 2.92 -5.15
CA GLY A 95 2.83 3.33 -5.56
C GLY A 95 2.61 4.84 -5.48
N PRO A 96 2.80 5.48 -4.31
CA PRO A 96 2.75 6.93 -4.18
C PRO A 96 3.70 7.67 -5.13
N LEU A 97 4.91 7.16 -5.34
CA LEU A 97 5.85 7.74 -6.30
C LEU A 97 5.30 7.73 -7.73
N GLY A 98 4.64 6.63 -8.13
CA GLY A 98 3.96 6.53 -9.42
C GLY A 98 2.79 7.53 -9.55
N ILE A 99 2.02 7.75 -8.47
CA ILE A 99 0.96 8.77 -8.43
C ILE A 99 1.53 10.17 -8.64
N MET A 100 2.65 10.51 -7.98
CA MET A 100 3.32 11.81 -8.19
C MET A 100 3.74 11.99 -9.64
N GLN A 101 4.32 10.96 -10.26
CA GLN A 101 4.70 11.00 -11.67
C GLN A 101 3.47 11.22 -12.56
N ALA A 102 2.39 10.48 -12.34
CA ALA A 102 1.15 10.61 -13.10
C ALA A 102 0.56 12.03 -12.97
N CYS A 103 0.61 12.65 -11.80
CA CYS A 103 0.20 14.06 -11.62
C CYS A 103 1.03 15.00 -12.51
N MET A 104 2.35 14.84 -12.54
CA MET A 104 3.21 15.66 -13.41
C MET A 104 2.91 15.42 -14.90
N ASP A 105 2.72 14.18 -15.32
CA ASP A 105 2.47 13.81 -16.71
C ASP A 105 1.15 14.40 -17.23
N VAL A 106 0.15 14.58 -16.37
CA VAL A 106 -1.13 15.19 -16.71
C VAL A 106 -1.07 16.73 -16.65
N VAL A 107 -0.45 17.28 -15.60
CA VAL A 107 -0.47 18.74 -15.35
C VAL A 107 0.43 19.49 -16.34
N LEU A 108 1.61 18.96 -16.67
CA LEU A 108 2.55 19.67 -17.55
C LEU A 108 1.99 20.00 -18.93
N PRO A 109 1.38 19.08 -19.69
CA PRO A 109 0.70 19.43 -20.93
C PRO A 109 -0.46 20.40 -20.70
N TYR A 110 -1.28 20.15 -19.68
CA TYR A 110 -2.46 20.94 -19.41
C TYR A 110 -2.17 22.43 -19.18
N ILE A 111 -1.13 22.78 -18.41
CA ILE A 111 -0.79 24.19 -18.15
C ILE A 111 -0.29 24.95 -19.39
N HIS A 112 0.13 24.23 -20.43
CA HIS A 112 0.53 24.82 -21.73
C HIS A 112 -0.64 24.95 -22.70
N GLU A 113 -1.70 24.16 -22.53
CA GLU A 113 -2.88 24.15 -23.39
C GLU A 113 -4.00 25.04 -22.83
N ARG A 114 -4.19 25.02 -21.51
CA ARG A 114 -5.26 25.80 -20.86
C ARG A 114 -4.91 27.27 -20.82
N GLU A 115 -5.77 28.10 -21.41
CA GLU A 115 -5.61 29.56 -21.40
C GLU A 115 -6.58 30.24 -20.42
N GLN A 116 -6.10 31.27 -19.75
CA GLN A 116 -6.87 32.23 -18.99
C GLN A 116 -6.20 33.62 -19.10
N PHE A 117 -7.01 34.69 -19.12
CA PHE A 117 -6.51 36.03 -19.25
C PHE A 117 -5.63 36.27 -20.48
N GLY A 118 -5.95 35.54 -21.59
CA GLY A 118 -5.30 35.69 -22.88
C GLY A 118 -3.94 35.01 -23.04
N LYS A 119 -3.60 34.09 -22.14
CA LYS A 119 -2.36 33.32 -22.24
C LYS A 119 -2.45 31.96 -21.53
N PRO A 120 -1.56 30.98 -21.85
CA PRO A 120 -1.44 29.72 -21.14
C PRO A 120 -1.24 29.92 -19.63
N ILE A 121 -1.92 29.11 -18.81
CA ILE A 121 -1.84 29.26 -17.35
C ILE A 121 -0.45 28.96 -16.79
N GLY A 122 0.38 28.20 -17.50
CA GLY A 122 1.78 27.96 -17.16
C GLY A 122 2.69 29.19 -17.20
N GLU A 123 2.22 30.30 -17.79
CA GLU A 123 2.95 31.58 -17.80
C GLU A 123 2.74 32.40 -16.50
N PHE A 124 1.82 31.99 -15.63
CA PHE A 124 1.62 32.66 -14.35
C PHE A 124 2.61 32.13 -13.30
N GLN A 125 3.29 33.07 -12.61
CA GLN A 125 4.32 32.73 -11.63
C GLN A 125 3.81 31.82 -10.49
N LEU A 126 2.55 31.95 -10.06
CA LEU A 126 1.96 31.10 -9.04
C LEU A 126 1.81 29.66 -9.53
N MET A 127 1.51 29.44 -10.81
CA MET A 127 1.49 28.09 -11.41
C MET A 127 2.90 27.52 -11.53
N GLN A 128 3.85 28.36 -11.98
CA GLN A 128 5.28 27.95 -12.06
C GLN A 128 5.81 27.53 -10.67
N GLY A 129 5.46 28.28 -9.61
CA GLY A 129 5.81 27.93 -8.23
C GLY A 129 5.26 26.56 -7.82
N LYS A 130 3.98 26.30 -8.08
CA LYS A 130 3.37 24.99 -7.81
C LYS A 130 4.10 23.84 -8.53
N ILE A 131 4.39 24.01 -9.81
CA ILE A 131 5.12 22.99 -10.59
C ILE A 131 6.54 22.78 -10.04
N ALA A 132 7.24 23.84 -9.66
CA ALA A 132 8.56 23.74 -9.07
C ALA A 132 8.55 22.95 -7.75
N ASP A 133 7.58 23.20 -6.89
CA ASP A 133 7.38 22.47 -5.63
C ASP A 133 7.05 20.99 -5.89
N MET A 134 6.10 20.70 -6.77
CA MET A 134 5.71 19.35 -7.16
C MET A 134 6.91 18.57 -7.71
N TYR A 135 7.67 19.16 -8.63
CA TYR A 135 8.86 18.56 -9.23
C TYR A 135 9.94 18.24 -8.18
N THR A 136 10.21 19.19 -7.29
CA THR A 136 11.22 19.06 -6.25
C THR A 136 10.84 17.95 -5.25
N ILE A 137 9.60 17.95 -4.79
CA ILE A 137 9.07 16.95 -3.84
C ILE A 137 9.10 15.56 -4.46
N MET A 138 8.65 15.41 -5.71
CA MET A 138 8.67 14.13 -6.40
C MET A 138 10.10 13.57 -6.54
N ASN A 139 11.09 14.40 -6.90
CA ASN A 139 12.47 13.94 -7.03
C ASN A 139 13.11 13.61 -5.68
N ALA A 140 12.78 14.35 -4.61
CA ALA A 140 13.19 14.01 -3.25
C ALA A 140 12.61 12.65 -2.82
N ALA A 141 11.31 12.42 -3.07
CA ALA A 141 10.67 11.13 -2.82
C ALA A 141 11.32 10.00 -3.62
N ARG A 142 11.59 10.22 -4.91
CA ARG A 142 12.25 9.24 -5.79
C ARG A 142 13.63 8.86 -5.28
N ALA A 143 14.45 9.84 -4.91
CA ALA A 143 15.77 9.61 -4.37
C ALA A 143 15.72 8.78 -3.07
N TYR A 144 14.78 9.10 -2.17
CA TYR A 144 14.60 8.38 -0.91
C TYR A 144 14.12 6.94 -1.14
N VAL A 145 13.05 6.75 -1.91
CA VAL A 145 12.48 5.42 -2.22
C VAL A 145 13.51 4.51 -2.88
N TYR A 146 14.24 5.00 -3.89
CA TYR A 146 15.25 4.21 -4.57
C TYR A 146 16.47 3.91 -3.69
N THR A 147 16.85 4.80 -2.79
CA THR A 147 17.92 4.55 -1.83
C THR A 147 17.54 3.42 -0.87
N VAL A 148 16.32 3.43 -0.37
CA VAL A 148 15.79 2.37 0.51
C VAL A 148 15.65 1.06 -0.27
N ALA A 149 15.12 1.08 -1.49
CA ALA A 149 15.01 -0.11 -2.33
C ALA A 149 16.40 -0.76 -2.58
N LYS A 150 17.42 0.02 -2.94
CA LYS A 150 18.79 -0.48 -3.09
C LYS A 150 19.39 -1.03 -1.78
N ALA A 151 18.98 -0.49 -0.63
CA ALA A 151 19.38 -1.05 0.66
C ALA A 151 18.68 -2.39 0.93
N CYS A 152 17.41 -2.54 0.53
CA CYS A 152 16.69 -3.81 0.57
C CYS A 152 17.38 -4.89 -0.26
N ASP A 153 17.79 -4.57 -1.49
CA ASP A 153 18.50 -5.50 -2.39
C ASP A 153 19.81 -6.03 -1.78
N ARG A 154 20.44 -5.23 -0.93
CA ARG A 154 21.66 -5.61 -0.21
C ARG A 154 21.42 -6.23 1.17
N GLY A 155 20.16 -6.41 1.58
CA GLY A 155 19.80 -6.87 2.92
C GLY A 155 20.17 -5.88 4.06
N GLN A 156 20.31 -4.60 3.72
CA GLN A 156 20.75 -3.53 4.65
C GLN A 156 19.63 -2.56 5.05
N THR A 157 18.40 -2.84 4.64
CA THR A 157 17.24 -2.00 5.01
C THR A 157 16.98 -2.04 6.51
N THR A 158 16.60 -0.89 7.08
CA THR A 158 16.13 -0.79 8.46
C THR A 158 14.64 -0.52 8.48
N ARG A 159 13.98 -0.94 9.57
CA ARG A 159 12.55 -0.67 9.80
C ARG A 159 12.20 0.81 9.69
N LYS A 160 13.05 1.69 10.25
CA LYS A 160 12.85 3.14 10.22
C LYS A 160 12.97 3.70 8.79
N ASP A 161 13.89 3.20 7.98
CA ASP A 161 14.09 3.69 6.62
C ASP A 161 12.93 3.28 5.72
N ALA A 162 12.48 2.03 5.81
CA ALA A 162 11.30 1.55 5.08
C ALA A 162 10.03 2.31 5.50
N ALA A 163 9.82 2.53 6.82
CA ALA A 163 8.69 3.31 7.32
C ALA A 163 8.76 4.78 6.90
N GLY A 164 9.94 5.39 6.89
CA GLY A 164 10.15 6.76 6.44
C GLY A 164 9.87 6.93 4.95
N ALA A 165 10.28 5.99 4.12
CA ALA A 165 10.03 6.03 2.67
C ALA A 165 8.54 6.01 2.34
N ILE A 166 7.77 5.09 2.92
CA ILE A 166 6.32 5.03 2.68
C ILE A 166 5.60 6.24 3.28
N LEU A 167 5.94 6.67 4.49
CA LEU A 167 5.35 7.83 5.13
C LEU A 167 5.51 9.08 4.25
N TYR A 168 6.75 9.41 3.90
CA TYR A 168 7.04 10.59 3.10
C TYR A 168 6.38 10.54 1.73
N SER A 169 6.53 9.42 1.00
CA SER A 169 5.97 9.31 -0.35
C SER A 169 4.45 9.36 -0.36
N ALA A 170 3.76 8.71 0.61
CA ALA A 170 2.31 8.71 0.68
C ALA A 170 1.72 10.09 1.00
N GLU A 171 2.28 10.79 2.00
CA GLU A 171 1.84 12.14 2.34
C GLU A 171 2.05 13.13 1.19
N LYS A 172 3.23 13.04 0.53
CA LYS A 172 3.56 13.94 -0.57
C LYS A 172 2.78 13.64 -1.84
N ALA A 173 2.45 12.37 -2.11
CA ALA A 173 1.56 12.03 -3.21
C ALA A 173 0.15 12.60 -3.01
N THR A 174 -0.40 12.53 -1.80
CA THR A 174 -1.68 13.13 -1.47
C THR A 174 -1.66 14.64 -1.69
N TRP A 175 -0.63 15.32 -1.19
CA TRP A 175 -0.46 16.77 -1.39
C TRP A 175 -0.36 17.11 -2.89
N MET A 176 0.48 16.38 -3.66
CA MET A 176 0.63 16.62 -5.10
C MET A 176 -0.67 16.39 -5.89
N ALA A 177 -1.45 15.38 -5.51
CA ALA A 177 -2.74 15.13 -6.16
C ALA A 177 -3.72 16.30 -5.95
N LEU A 178 -3.74 16.88 -4.75
CA LEU A 178 -4.55 18.07 -4.46
C LEU A 178 -4.07 19.30 -5.25
N GLU A 179 -2.76 19.52 -5.35
CA GLU A 179 -2.21 20.62 -6.16
C GLU A 179 -2.47 20.41 -7.66
N ALA A 180 -2.47 19.17 -8.13
CA ALA A 180 -2.76 18.87 -9.53
C ALA A 180 -4.23 19.12 -9.92
N ILE A 181 -5.16 18.99 -8.96
CA ILE A 181 -6.58 19.31 -9.17
C ILE A 181 -6.81 20.83 -9.20
N GLN A 182 -6.07 21.57 -8.40
CA GLN A 182 -6.16 23.03 -8.31
C GLN A 182 -5.84 23.74 -9.63
#